data_1758647c244718744ed623abaa9b7f2d
#
_entry.id   1758647c244718744ed623abaa9b7f2d
#
_cell.length_a   1.000
_cell.length_b   1.000
_cell.length_c   1.000
_cell.angle_alpha   90.00
_cell.angle_beta   90.00
_cell.angle_gamma   90.00
#
_symmetry.space_group_name_H-M   'P 1'
#
loop_
_entity.id
_entity.type
_entity.pdbx_description
1 polymer ?
#
loop_
_entity_poly.entity_id
_entity_poly.type
_entity_poly.pdbx_seq_one_letter_code
_entity_poly.pdbx_strand_id
1 'polypeptide(L)'
;MRSTIKIVILLFFICTSMSGASFPDMEKYMRQHALIWEQLPMQWNEGAFLGNGLVGMMVYADSTLNALVFHLGRPDVTDHRKAPYRKTSIGTEEADKMVDFCRLDVGKMLLFPEGKILSGTFYLDIYNAELTGHLKTDKGDLTFHAYTPQPEEVNIVEVSSGVPYRWKGIPGNPCSPRIRAVSYTHLTLPTT
;
A
#
# COMPACT_ATOMS: atom_id res chain seq x y z
N MET A 1 38.37 -15.28 48.55
CA MET A 1 37.48 -16.27 47.91
C MET A 1 36.02 -16.22 48.36
N ARG A 2 35.67 -16.18 49.66
CA ARG A 2 34.27 -16.15 50.10
C ARG A 2 33.49 -14.88 49.69
N SER A 3 34.17 -13.72 49.60
CA SER A 3 33.53 -12.45 49.23
C SER A 3 33.18 -12.35 47.71
N THR A 4 34.08 -12.84 46.85
CA THR A 4 33.89 -12.88 45.38
C THR A 4 32.75 -13.79 44.96
N ILE A 5 32.58 -14.91 45.63
CA ILE A 5 31.48 -15.87 45.37
C ILE A 5 30.10 -15.21 45.68
N LYS A 6 30.01 -14.46 46.79
CA LYS A 6 28.77 -13.76 47.14
C LYS A 6 28.38 -12.68 46.12
N ILE A 7 29.37 -11.96 45.57
CA ILE A 7 29.13 -10.94 44.54
C ILE A 7 28.67 -11.57 43.23
N VAL A 8 29.26 -12.70 42.81
CA VAL A 8 28.84 -13.43 41.59
C VAL A 8 27.42 -13.99 41.72
N ILE A 9 27.08 -14.55 42.90
CA ILE A 9 25.72 -15.05 43.16
C ILE A 9 24.71 -13.90 43.16
N LEU A 10 25.04 -12.74 43.72
CA LEU A 10 24.17 -11.57 43.72
C LEU A 10 23.93 -11.02 42.30
N LEU A 11 24.97 -10.96 41.46
CA LEU A 11 24.87 -10.55 40.06
C LEU A 11 24.04 -11.55 39.24
N PHE A 12 24.15 -12.85 39.52
CA PHE A 12 23.35 -13.85 38.84
C PHE A 12 21.86 -13.74 39.22
N PHE A 13 21.55 -13.44 40.47
CA PHE A 13 20.19 -13.21 40.93
C PHE A 13 19.56 -11.93 40.34
N ILE A 14 20.34 -10.87 40.13
CA ILE A 14 19.86 -9.63 39.49
C ILE A 14 19.57 -9.86 38.00
N CYS A 15 20.40 -10.67 37.30
CA CYS A 15 20.14 -11.02 35.89
C CYS A 15 18.87 -11.88 35.71
N THR A 16 18.53 -12.75 36.66
CA THR A 16 17.32 -13.60 36.56
C THR A 16 16.05 -12.81 36.89
N SER A 17 16.13 -11.70 37.60
CA SER A 17 14.96 -10.86 37.93
C SER A 17 14.51 -9.94 36.78
N MET A 18 15.30 -9.79 35.73
CA MET A 18 14.93 -8.98 34.55
C MET A 18 14.11 -9.76 33.47
N SER A 19 13.79 -11.03 33.73
CA SER A 19 13.07 -11.91 32.81
C SER A 19 11.54 -11.81 32.91
N GLY A 20 11.01 -10.62 33.07
CA GLY A 20 9.57 -10.42 33.28
C GLY A 20 8.95 -9.25 32.54
N ALA A 21 9.67 -8.61 31.60
CA ALA A 21 9.01 -7.68 30.70
C ALA A 21 8.14 -8.51 29.73
N SER A 22 6.88 -8.68 30.08
CA SER A 22 5.86 -9.16 29.13
C SER A 22 5.87 -8.17 27.97
N PHE A 23 6.35 -8.59 26.80
CA PHE A 23 6.15 -7.80 25.60
C PHE A 23 4.64 -7.61 25.40
N PRO A 24 4.18 -6.40 25.10
CA PRO A 24 2.77 -6.21 24.80
C PRO A 24 2.38 -7.13 23.64
N ASP A 25 1.15 -7.62 23.67
CA ASP A 25 0.56 -8.33 22.55
C ASP A 25 0.58 -7.39 21.34
N MET A 26 1.55 -7.62 20.45
CA MET A 26 1.81 -6.73 19.31
C MET A 26 0.62 -6.70 18.36
N GLU A 27 -0.09 -7.82 18.19
CA GLU A 27 -1.30 -7.84 17.37
C GLU A 27 -2.36 -6.91 17.95
N LYS A 28 -2.68 -7.09 19.23
CA LYS A 28 -3.66 -6.26 19.92
C LYS A 28 -3.26 -4.78 19.91
N TYR A 29 -1.97 -4.48 20.10
CA TYR A 29 -1.46 -3.12 20.06
C TYR A 29 -1.60 -2.51 18.66
N MET A 30 -1.13 -3.21 17.62
CA MET A 30 -1.15 -2.70 16.25
C MET A 30 -2.58 -2.51 15.72
N ARG A 31 -3.50 -3.43 16.06
CA ARG A 31 -4.91 -3.29 15.65
C ARG A 31 -5.61 -2.06 16.22
N GLN A 32 -5.15 -1.52 17.36
CA GLN A 32 -5.66 -0.26 17.92
C GLN A 32 -5.25 0.97 17.09
N HIS A 33 -4.25 0.82 16.21
CA HIS A 33 -3.72 1.88 15.36
C HIS A 33 -4.06 1.68 13.88
N ALA A 34 -5.03 0.80 13.58
CA ALA A 34 -5.54 0.65 12.22
C ALA A 34 -6.00 1.99 11.65
N LEU A 35 -5.74 2.21 10.37
CA LEU A 35 -6.17 3.44 9.70
C LEU A 35 -7.55 3.25 9.07
N ILE A 36 -8.44 4.20 9.31
CA ILE A 36 -9.82 4.15 8.84
C ILE A 36 -10.10 5.41 8.03
N TRP A 37 -10.56 5.22 6.81
CA TRP A 37 -11.13 6.27 5.98
C TRP A 37 -12.65 6.10 5.98
N GLU A 38 -13.35 6.96 6.70
CA GLU A 38 -14.84 6.96 6.74
C GLU A 38 -15.46 7.46 5.43
N GLN A 39 -14.64 8.12 4.60
CA GLN A 39 -15.00 8.59 3.27
C GLN A 39 -13.88 8.21 2.30
N LEU A 40 -14.24 8.04 1.02
CA LEU A 40 -13.23 7.74 -0.01
C LEU A 40 -12.23 8.89 -0.13
N PRO A 41 -10.91 8.61 -0.04
CA PRO A 41 -9.90 9.59 -0.39
C PRO A 41 -10.00 9.89 -1.88
N MET A 42 -10.07 11.17 -2.25
CA MET A 42 -10.27 11.61 -3.63
C MET A 42 -8.96 12.05 -4.29
N GLN A 43 -7.88 12.09 -3.54
CA GLN A 43 -6.56 12.48 -4.03
C GLN A 43 -5.53 11.44 -3.64
N TRP A 44 -4.48 11.32 -4.45
CA TRP A 44 -3.41 10.34 -4.23
C TRP A 44 -2.70 10.50 -2.89
N ASN A 45 -2.51 11.74 -2.42
CA ASN A 45 -1.84 12.05 -1.16
C ASN A 45 -2.70 11.77 0.09
N GLU A 46 -3.99 11.53 -0.09
CA GLU A 46 -4.93 11.13 0.97
C GLU A 46 -5.19 9.62 0.95
N GLY A 47 -4.71 8.94 -0.07
CA GLY A 47 -4.97 7.54 -0.35
C GLY A 47 -4.42 6.58 0.71
N ALA A 48 -5.05 5.43 0.81
CA ALA A 48 -4.51 4.31 1.57
C ALA A 48 -3.28 3.75 0.85
N PHE A 49 -2.28 3.31 1.61
CA PHE A 49 -1.01 2.84 1.05
C PHE A 49 -0.67 1.43 1.52
N LEU A 50 -0.06 0.67 0.63
CA LEU A 50 0.45 -0.68 0.86
C LEU A 50 1.83 -0.82 0.24
N GLY A 51 2.67 -1.68 0.80
CA GLY A 51 3.96 -1.97 0.20
C GLY A 51 4.83 -2.86 1.08
N ASN A 52 5.77 -3.54 0.44
CA ASN A 52 6.74 -4.43 1.09
C ASN A 52 8.20 -3.93 0.97
N GLY A 53 8.40 -2.68 0.53
CA GLY A 53 9.72 -2.10 0.29
C GLY A 53 10.26 -2.30 -1.14
N LEU A 54 9.75 -3.29 -1.89
CA LEU A 54 10.11 -3.56 -3.29
C LEU A 54 9.06 -3.01 -4.24
N VAL A 55 7.80 -3.27 -3.95
CA VAL A 55 6.66 -2.73 -4.68
C VAL A 55 5.64 -2.18 -3.69
N GLY A 56 4.78 -1.31 -4.18
CA GLY A 56 3.70 -0.75 -3.37
C GLY A 56 2.60 -0.17 -4.24
N MET A 57 1.53 0.23 -3.57
CA MET A 57 0.43 0.92 -4.21
C MET A 57 -0.19 1.97 -3.29
N MET A 58 -0.76 2.98 -3.90
CA MET A 58 -1.60 3.98 -3.27
C MET A 58 -3.01 3.83 -3.82
N VAL A 59 -4.01 3.76 -2.93
CA VAL A 59 -5.40 3.49 -3.31
C VAL A 59 -6.28 4.69 -2.98
N TYR A 60 -6.96 5.22 -3.98
CA TYR A 60 -7.87 6.36 -3.85
C TYR A 60 -8.95 6.33 -4.93
N ALA A 61 -9.99 7.14 -4.79
CA ALA A 61 -11.03 7.27 -5.81
C ALA A 61 -10.81 8.49 -6.69
N ASP A 62 -11.16 8.36 -7.96
CA ASP A 62 -11.18 9.47 -8.91
C ASP A 62 -12.63 9.72 -9.34
N SER A 63 -13.21 10.82 -8.86
CA SER A 63 -14.59 11.18 -9.17
C SER A 63 -14.81 11.55 -10.63
N THR A 64 -13.78 12.10 -11.30
CA THR A 64 -13.85 12.47 -12.72
C THR A 64 -13.94 11.24 -13.61
N LEU A 65 -13.19 10.20 -13.25
CA LEU A 65 -13.18 8.93 -13.97
C LEU A 65 -14.27 7.97 -13.49
N ASN A 66 -14.88 8.24 -12.34
CA ASN A 66 -15.76 7.31 -11.63
C ASN A 66 -15.09 5.95 -11.43
N ALA A 67 -13.89 5.95 -10.88
CA ALA A 67 -13.05 4.77 -10.74
C ALA A 67 -12.31 4.76 -9.41
N LEU A 68 -11.99 3.55 -8.94
CA LEU A 68 -10.97 3.35 -7.92
C LEU A 68 -9.62 3.21 -8.58
N VAL A 69 -8.63 3.94 -8.08
CA VAL A 69 -7.28 4.01 -8.62
C VAL A 69 -6.33 3.27 -7.70
N PHE A 70 -5.60 2.32 -8.24
CA PHE A 70 -4.45 1.67 -7.60
C PHE A 70 -3.20 2.20 -8.30
N HIS A 71 -2.57 3.18 -7.69
CA HIS A 71 -1.38 3.83 -8.23
C HIS A 71 -0.15 3.06 -7.78
N LEU A 72 0.54 2.45 -8.73
CA LEU A 72 1.64 1.51 -8.48
C LEU A 72 2.98 2.24 -8.36
N GLY A 73 3.82 1.78 -7.45
CA GLY A 73 5.13 2.34 -7.21
C GLY A 73 6.20 1.27 -7.03
N ARG A 74 7.44 1.59 -7.48
CA ARG A 74 8.66 0.83 -7.22
C ARG A 74 9.79 1.81 -6.91
N PRO A 75 10.57 1.60 -5.86
CA PRO A 75 11.65 2.51 -5.49
C PRO A 75 12.85 2.49 -6.47
N ASP A 76 13.05 1.39 -7.19
CA ASP A 76 14.14 1.17 -8.14
C ASP A 76 13.84 1.66 -9.56
N VAL A 77 12.59 2.06 -9.84
CA VAL A 77 12.22 2.64 -11.14
C VAL A 77 12.52 4.13 -11.14
N THR A 78 13.70 4.46 -11.63
CA THR A 78 14.22 5.83 -11.63
C THR A 78 14.68 6.27 -13.02
N ASP A 79 14.78 7.57 -13.23
CA ASP A 79 15.25 8.15 -14.49
C ASP A 79 16.78 8.15 -14.53
N HIS A 80 17.35 7.31 -15.38
CA HIS A 80 18.79 7.21 -15.61
C HIS A 80 19.29 8.01 -16.83
N ARG A 81 18.44 8.82 -17.46
CA ARG A 81 18.85 9.63 -18.59
C ARG A 81 19.82 10.69 -18.14
N LYS A 82 20.89 10.91 -18.91
CA LYS A 82 21.88 11.96 -18.65
C LYS A 82 21.35 13.31 -19.13
N ALA A 83 21.78 14.41 -18.48
CA ALA A 83 21.64 15.74 -19.06
C ALA A 83 22.20 15.75 -20.52
N PRO A 84 21.59 16.46 -21.48
CA PRO A 84 20.66 17.58 -21.35
C PRO A 84 19.16 17.20 -21.43
N TYR A 85 18.81 15.95 -21.40
CA TYR A 85 17.41 15.51 -21.55
C TYR A 85 16.54 15.76 -20.31
N ARG A 86 17.17 16.14 -19.21
CA ARG A 86 16.50 16.56 -17.99
C ARG A 86 16.54 18.08 -17.89
N LYS A 87 15.40 18.69 -18.11
CA LYS A 87 15.16 20.07 -17.72
C LYS A 87 14.18 20.05 -16.57
N THR A 88 14.62 20.46 -15.39
CA THR A 88 13.69 20.73 -14.31
C THR A 88 12.97 22.04 -14.59
N SER A 89 11.75 22.14 -14.10
CA SER A 89 11.01 23.42 -14.13
C SER A 89 11.66 24.51 -13.27
N ILE A 90 12.67 24.16 -12.47
CA ILE A 90 13.36 25.05 -11.54
C ILE A 90 14.54 25.76 -12.22
N GLY A 91 15.11 25.18 -13.29
CA GLY A 91 16.07 25.83 -14.18
C GLY A 91 17.44 26.18 -13.60
N THR A 92 17.82 25.61 -12.45
CA THR A 92 19.16 25.77 -11.88
C THR A 92 19.98 24.48 -12.02
N GLU A 93 21.30 24.64 -12.23
CA GLU A 93 22.22 23.49 -12.36
C GLU A 93 22.26 22.62 -11.10
N GLU A 94 22.11 23.23 -9.92
CA GLU A 94 22.00 22.49 -8.66
C GLU A 94 20.72 21.67 -8.58
N ALA A 95 19.59 22.23 -8.99
CA ALA A 95 18.33 21.51 -9.04
C ALA A 95 18.39 20.35 -10.04
N ASP A 96 19.06 20.55 -11.18
CA ASP A 96 19.24 19.49 -12.17
C ASP A 96 20.11 18.33 -11.65
N LYS A 97 21.09 18.61 -10.79
CA LYS A 97 21.87 17.58 -10.09
C LYS A 97 21.07 16.85 -9.01
N MET A 98 20.18 17.57 -8.31
CA MET A 98 19.32 16.96 -7.27
C MET A 98 18.22 16.07 -7.85
N VAL A 99 17.86 16.23 -9.11
CA VAL A 99 16.85 15.40 -9.80
C VAL A 99 17.48 14.18 -10.49
N ASP A 100 18.77 13.96 -10.33
CA ASP A 100 19.40 12.72 -10.76
C ASP A 100 18.75 11.56 -10.00
N PHE A 101 18.22 10.57 -10.76
CA PHE A 101 17.48 9.44 -10.24
C PHE A 101 16.07 9.74 -9.66
N CYS A 102 15.37 10.74 -10.22
CA CYS A 102 13.96 10.92 -9.92
C CYS A 102 13.19 9.62 -10.13
N ARG A 103 12.31 9.31 -9.18
CA ARG A 103 11.39 8.19 -9.33
C ARG A 103 10.42 8.46 -10.48
N LEU A 104 10.23 7.43 -11.31
CA LEU A 104 9.26 7.48 -12.39
C LEU A 104 7.95 6.86 -11.93
N ASP A 105 6.86 7.38 -12.45
CA ASP A 105 5.54 6.79 -12.30
C ASP A 105 5.53 5.43 -13.02
N VAL A 106 5.23 4.38 -12.26
CA VAL A 106 5.16 3.01 -12.77
C VAL A 106 3.87 2.80 -13.55
N GLY A 107 2.77 3.39 -13.07
CA GLY A 107 1.46 3.32 -13.70
C GLY A 107 0.33 3.14 -12.70
N LYS A 108 -0.86 2.99 -13.25
CA LYS A 108 -2.10 2.87 -12.48
C LYS A 108 -2.96 1.73 -13.01
N MET A 109 -3.61 1.04 -12.09
CA MET A 109 -4.73 0.17 -12.39
C MET A 109 -6.02 0.86 -11.96
N LEU A 110 -6.97 0.93 -12.85
CA LEU A 110 -8.28 1.54 -12.61
C LEU A 110 -9.33 0.45 -12.53
N LEU A 111 -10.10 0.45 -11.46
CA LEU A 111 -11.28 -0.38 -11.28
C LEU A 111 -12.52 0.48 -11.51
N PHE A 112 -13.29 0.16 -12.53
CA PHE A 112 -14.53 0.83 -12.89
C PHE A 112 -15.70 -0.07 -12.50
N PRO A 113 -16.43 0.20 -11.42
CA PRO A 113 -17.67 -0.50 -11.14
C PRO A 113 -18.74 -0.08 -12.15
N GLU A 114 -19.70 -0.95 -12.38
CA GLU A 114 -20.93 -0.54 -13.05
C GLU A 114 -21.73 0.37 -12.11
N GLY A 115 -22.21 1.49 -12.65
CA GLY A 115 -22.88 2.51 -11.86
C GLY A 115 -21.95 3.61 -11.33
N LYS A 116 -22.55 4.60 -10.70
CA LYS A 116 -21.84 5.74 -10.13
C LYS A 116 -21.40 5.44 -8.70
N ILE A 117 -20.15 5.67 -8.38
CA ILE A 117 -19.65 5.59 -7.00
C ILE A 117 -20.31 6.70 -6.19
N LEU A 118 -21.01 6.34 -5.14
CA LEU A 118 -21.73 7.26 -4.24
C LEU A 118 -20.93 7.53 -2.96
N SER A 119 -20.37 6.48 -2.38
CA SER A 119 -19.58 6.54 -1.16
C SER A 119 -18.71 5.30 -1.02
N GLY A 120 -17.89 5.27 0.00
CA GLY A 120 -17.11 4.10 0.38
C GLY A 120 -16.24 4.37 1.59
N THR A 121 -15.68 3.32 2.14
CA THR A 121 -14.82 3.34 3.31
C THR A 121 -13.62 2.45 3.08
N PHE A 122 -12.48 2.80 3.69
CA PHE A 122 -11.29 1.97 3.69
C PHE A 122 -10.87 1.65 5.13
N TYR A 123 -10.35 0.46 5.31
CA TYR A 123 -9.76 -0.01 6.54
C TYR A 123 -8.39 -0.65 6.24
N LEU A 124 -7.33 -0.08 6.81
CA LEU A 124 -5.98 -0.60 6.71
C LEU A 124 -5.58 -1.23 8.03
N ASP A 125 -5.52 -2.57 8.03
CA ASP A 125 -4.95 -3.35 9.13
C ASP A 125 -3.42 -3.28 9.02
N ILE A 126 -2.80 -2.49 9.89
CA ILE A 126 -1.34 -2.32 9.87
C ILE A 126 -0.59 -3.52 10.45
N TYR A 127 -1.26 -4.42 11.18
CA TYR A 127 -0.65 -5.65 11.68
C TYR A 127 -0.46 -6.68 10.57
N ASN A 128 -1.49 -6.89 9.76
CA ASN A 128 -1.44 -7.82 8.63
C ASN A 128 -0.95 -7.14 7.33
N ALA A 129 -0.82 -5.81 7.32
CA ALA A 129 -0.51 -5.01 6.13
C ALA A 129 -1.53 -5.23 4.98
N GLU A 130 -2.81 -5.23 5.33
CA GLU A 130 -3.94 -5.51 4.45
C GLU A 130 -4.91 -4.34 4.40
N LEU A 131 -5.36 -4.00 3.20
CA LEU A 131 -6.36 -2.96 2.97
C LEU A 131 -7.67 -3.59 2.52
N THR A 132 -8.73 -3.33 3.27
CA THR A 132 -10.09 -3.65 2.86
C THR A 132 -10.83 -2.38 2.48
N GLY A 133 -11.51 -2.38 1.35
CA GLY A 133 -12.33 -1.28 0.91
C GLY A 133 -13.75 -1.72 0.59
N HIS A 134 -14.70 -0.86 0.91
CA HIS A 134 -16.09 -1.04 0.58
C HIS A 134 -16.58 0.17 -0.22
N LEU A 135 -17.13 -0.07 -1.41
CA LEU A 135 -17.70 0.95 -2.28
C LEU A 135 -19.20 0.72 -2.45
N LYS A 136 -19.95 1.78 -2.35
CA LYS A 136 -21.37 1.81 -2.65
C LYS A 136 -21.60 2.54 -3.96
N THR A 137 -22.28 1.90 -4.90
CA THR A 137 -22.71 2.51 -6.16
C THR A 137 -24.23 2.61 -6.23
N ASP A 138 -24.73 3.34 -7.19
CA ASP A 138 -26.17 3.43 -7.46
C ASP A 138 -26.77 2.12 -8.01
N LYS A 139 -25.94 1.13 -8.33
CA LYS A 139 -26.36 -0.18 -8.84
C LYS A 139 -26.09 -1.33 -7.89
N GLY A 140 -25.30 -1.13 -6.85
CA GLY A 140 -24.97 -2.14 -5.87
C GLY A 140 -23.60 -1.91 -5.24
N ASP A 141 -23.16 -2.85 -4.42
CA ASP A 141 -21.95 -2.72 -3.61
C ASP A 141 -20.80 -3.54 -4.21
N LEU A 142 -19.58 -3.05 -3.95
CA LEU A 142 -18.35 -3.68 -4.30
C LEU A 142 -17.42 -3.63 -3.08
N THR A 143 -16.75 -4.74 -2.79
CA THR A 143 -15.68 -4.79 -1.80
C THR A 143 -14.39 -5.22 -2.47
N PHE A 144 -13.27 -4.74 -1.95
CA PHE A 144 -11.97 -5.24 -2.35
C PHE A 144 -11.09 -5.49 -1.14
N HIS A 145 -10.17 -6.43 -1.30
CA HIS A 145 -9.11 -6.75 -0.36
C HIS A 145 -7.79 -6.65 -1.11
N ALA A 146 -6.84 -5.88 -0.57
CA ALA A 146 -5.57 -5.62 -1.23
C ALA A 146 -4.41 -5.79 -0.27
N TYR A 147 -3.32 -6.39 -0.75
CA TYR A 147 -2.11 -6.62 0.02
C TYR A 147 -0.89 -6.80 -0.88
N THR A 148 0.29 -6.63 -0.29
CA THR A 148 1.57 -6.77 -0.98
C THR A 148 2.42 -7.78 -0.22
N PRO A 149 2.41 -9.06 -0.60
CA PRO A 149 3.08 -10.12 0.15
C PRO A 149 4.59 -9.96 0.12
N GLN A 150 5.26 -10.46 1.16
CA GLN A 150 6.71 -10.60 1.23
C GLN A 150 7.10 -12.05 0.94
N PRO A 151 8.19 -12.33 0.19
CA PRO A 151 9.11 -11.39 -0.46
C PRO A 151 8.72 -11.06 -1.92
N GLU A 152 7.48 -11.29 -2.30
CA GLU A 152 7.04 -11.24 -3.70
C GLU A 152 6.99 -9.80 -4.24
N GLU A 153 7.36 -9.63 -5.49
CA GLU A 153 7.27 -8.34 -6.19
C GLU A 153 5.91 -8.15 -6.88
N VAL A 154 4.83 -8.42 -6.14
CA VAL A 154 3.46 -8.35 -6.66
C VAL A 154 2.55 -7.56 -5.71
N ASN A 155 1.59 -6.86 -6.29
CA ASN A 155 0.45 -6.30 -5.56
C ASN A 155 -0.77 -7.16 -5.91
N ILE A 156 -1.49 -7.62 -4.91
CA ILE A 156 -2.69 -8.45 -5.07
C ILE A 156 -3.90 -7.62 -4.70
N VAL A 157 -4.92 -7.69 -5.54
CA VAL A 157 -6.23 -7.04 -5.31
C VAL A 157 -7.31 -8.05 -5.65
N GLU A 158 -8.03 -8.47 -4.63
CA GLU A 158 -9.18 -9.35 -4.73
C GLU A 158 -10.45 -8.51 -4.69
N VAL A 159 -11.36 -8.74 -5.63
CA VAL A 159 -12.60 -7.96 -5.73
C VAL A 159 -13.79 -8.90 -5.63
N SER A 160 -14.70 -8.58 -4.70
CA SER A 160 -16.01 -9.20 -4.59
C SER A 160 -17.08 -8.15 -4.88
N SER A 161 -17.94 -8.44 -5.83
CA SER A 161 -18.92 -7.45 -6.29
C SER A 161 -20.25 -8.08 -6.67
N GLY A 162 -21.33 -7.45 -6.25
CA GLY A 162 -22.67 -7.75 -6.71
C GLY A 162 -23.03 -7.12 -8.05
N VAL A 163 -22.14 -6.28 -8.61
CA VAL A 163 -22.32 -5.58 -9.88
C VAL A 163 -21.13 -5.85 -10.80
N PRO A 164 -21.34 -5.81 -12.12
CA PRO A 164 -20.24 -5.91 -13.06
C PRO A 164 -19.20 -4.81 -12.86
N TYR A 165 -17.94 -5.14 -13.14
CA TYR A 165 -16.85 -4.18 -13.11
C TYR A 165 -15.81 -4.50 -14.19
N ARG A 166 -14.95 -3.54 -14.49
CA ARG A 166 -13.87 -3.71 -15.46
C ARG A 166 -12.57 -3.09 -14.96
N TRP A 167 -11.47 -3.68 -15.36
CA TRP A 167 -10.13 -3.15 -15.12
C TRP A 167 -9.58 -2.42 -16.34
N LYS A 168 -8.78 -1.38 -16.10
CA LYS A 168 -7.97 -0.72 -17.12
C LYS A 168 -6.60 -0.38 -16.53
N GLY A 169 -5.54 -0.89 -17.17
CA GLY A 169 -4.18 -0.47 -16.88
C GLY A 169 -3.83 0.82 -17.62
N ILE A 170 -3.22 1.77 -16.92
CA ILE A 170 -2.61 2.96 -17.52
C ILE A 170 -1.12 2.85 -17.22
N PRO A 171 -0.26 2.65 -18.23
CA PRO A 171 1.18 2.67 -18.01
C PRO A 171 1.59 4.07 -17.56
N GLY A 172 2.59 4.14 -16.70
CA GLY A 172 3.22 5.37 -16.31
C GLY A 172 4.09 5.97 -17.44
N ASN A 173 5.27 6.43 -17.09
CA ASN A 173 6.20 6.96 -18.08
C ASN A 173 6.51 5.89 -19.15
N PRO A 174 6.63 6.26 -20.46
CA PRO A 174 6.98 5.32 -21.54
C PRO A 174 8.27 4.52 -21.32
N CYS A 175 9.15 5.00 -20.45
CA CYS A 175 10.36 4.29 -20.04
C CYS A 175 10.15 3.31 -18.87
N SER A 176 8.95 3.25 -18.30
CA SER A 176 8.65 2.29 -17.22
C SER A 176 8.59 0.85 -17.74
N PRO A 177 9.07 -0.12 -16.95
CA PRO A 177 8.93 -1.54 -17.30
C PRO A 177 7.45 -1.89 -17.48
N ARG A 178 7.16 -2.80 -18.42
CA ARG A 178 5.80 -3.27 -18.64
C ARG A 178 5.32 -4.05 -17.40
N ILE A 179 4.32 -3.52 -16.73
CA ILE A 179 3.66 -4.21 -15.63
C ILE A 179 2.66 -5.18 -16.21
N ARG A 180 2.77 -6.45 -15.83
CA ARG A 180 1.69 -7.42 -16.04
C ARG A 180 0.81 -7.40 -14.80
N ALA A 181 -0.41 -6.89 -14.94
CA ALA A 181 -1.43 -7.07 -13.93
C ALA A 181 -2.12 -8.42 -14.18
N VAL A 182 -2.06 -9.29 -13.17
CA VAL A 182 -2.87 -10.50 -13.15
C VAL A 182 -4.03 -10.21 -12.18
N SER A 183 -5.24 -10.13 -12.72
CA SER A 183 -6.45 -9.97 -11.92
C SER A 183 -7.10 -11.34 -11.75
N TYR A 184 -7.24 -11.79 -10.51
CA TYR A 184 -8.11 -12.91 -10.16
C TYR A 184 -9.46 -12.36 -9.73
N THR A 185 -10.49 -12.62 -10.52
CA THR A 185 -11.84 -12.22 -10.20
C THR A 185 -12.66 -13.43 -9.79
N HIS A 186 -13.13 -13.46 -8.55
CA HIS A 186 -14.19 -14.35 -8.15
C HIS A 186 -15.53 -13.64 -8.36
N LEU A 187 -16.23 -14.01 -9.43
CA LEU A 187 -17.62 -13.65 -9.63
C LEU A 187 -18.46 -14.63 -8.82
N THR A 188 -18.95 -14.23 -7.64
CA THR A 188 -20.00 -14.98 -6.96
C THR A 188 -21.32 -14.63 -7.65
N LEU A 189 -21.80 -15.52 -8.52
CA LEU A 189 -23.15 -15.42 -9.01
C LEU A 189 -24.11 -15.69 -7.83
N PRO A 190 -25.18 -14.89 -7.67
CA PRO A 190 -26.19 -15.19 -6.66
C PRO A 190 -26.77 -16.57 -6.97
N THR A 191 -26.70 -17.48 -6.01
CA THR A 191 -27.44 -18.74 -6.03
C THR A 191 -28.91 -18.39 -5.86
N THR A 192 -29.69 -18.57 -6.93
CA THR A 192 -31.14 -18.58 -6.92
C THR A 192 -31.66 -19.73 -6.09
#